data_d691d9b0e9d1e05ade9d5dab82cf6a12
#
_entry.id   d691d9b0e9d1e05ade9d5dab82cf6a12
#
_cell.length_a   1.000
_cell.length_b   1.000
_cell.length_c   1.000
_cell.angle_alpha   90.00
_cell.angle_beta   90.00
_cell.angle_gamma   90.00
#
_symmetry.space_group_name_H-M   'P 1'
#
loop_
_entity.id
_entity.type
_entity.pdbx_description
1 polymer ?
#
loop_
_entity_poly.entity_id
_entity_poly.type
_entity_poly.pdbx_seq_one_letter_code
_entity_poly.pdbx_strand_id
1 'polypeptide(L)'
;MKIYLDVCCLCRPFDDQIQDRIRMESNAVLTIIENCRSGKWDLIGSNIIDFEISKIPDEDKKEKVNILVSIVNSKIKVNAAIEKRSIELEKLNFYSYDALHIACAEHMNSDILLTTDDYLLKKAKQNISAVKVKIENPVIWLMEIIKNEY
;
A
#
# COMPACT_ATOMS: atom_id res chain seq x y z
N MET A 1 4.06 0.97 14.39
CA MET A 1 2.98 1.10 13.37
C MET A 1 3.17 0.08 12.27
N LYS A 2 2.09 -0.52 11.85
CA LYS A 2 2.06 -1.48 10.74
C LYS A 2 1.55 -0.78 9.48
N ILE A 3 2.32 -0.83 8.41
CA ILE A 3 2.07 -0.12 7.17
C ILE A 3 1.93 -1.12 6.03
N TYR A 4 0.83 -1.01 5.28
CA TYR A 4 0.60 -1.76 4.06
C TYR A 4 0.73 -0.80 2.86
N LEU A 5 1.68 -1.06 1.96
CA LEU A 5 1.87 -0.26 0.75
C LEU A 5 1.28 -0.97 -0.46
N ASP A 6 0.36 -0.29 -1.15
CA ASP A 6 -0.14 -0.74 -2.45
C ASP A 6 1.01 -0.77 -3.46
N VAL A 7 0.93 -1.65 -4.44
CA VAL A 7 1.98 -1.82 -5.47
C VAL A 7 2.26 -0.52 -6.23
N CYS A 8 1.24 0.30 -6.47
CA CYS A 8 1.44 1.60 -7.10
C CYS A 8 2.39 2.50 -6.30
N CYS A 9 2.38 2.43 -4.96
CA CYS A 9 3.35 3.14 -4.12
C CYS A 9 4.76 2.59 -4.33
N LEU A 10 4.89 1.27 -4.34
CA LEU A 10 6.18 0.60 -4.52
C LEU A 10 6.81 0.89 -5.89
N CYS A 11 5.97 1.18 -6.89
CA CYS A 11 6.42 1.52 -8.24
C CYS A 11 6.85 2.99 -8.39
N ARG A 12 6.34 3.89 -7.56
CA ARG A 12 6.59 5.34 -7.71
C ARG A 12 8.06 5.73 -7.81
N PRO A 13 9.00 5.16 -7.01
CA PRO A 13 10.42 5.51 -7.15
C PRO A 13 11.01 5.20 -8.53
N PHE A 14 10.35 4.34 -9.31
CA PHE A 14 10.82 3.88 -10.63
C PHE A 14 9.96 4.40 -11.77
N ASP A 15 8.97 5.24 -11.48
CA ASP A 15 8.15 5.94 -12.47
C ASP A 15 8.86 7.22 -12.91
N ASP A 16 8.27 7.94 -13.89
CA ASP A 16 8.85 9.16 -14.45
C ASP A 16 8.88 10.30 -13.42
N GLN A 17 10.07 10.62 -12.92
CA GLN A 17 10.29 11.64 -11.90
C GLN A 17 10.16 13.08 -12.40
N ILE A 18 9.90 13.30 -13.68
CA ILE A 18 9.68 14.64 -14.23
C ILE A 18 8.38 15.23 -13.71
N GLN A 19 7.36 14.39 -13.50
CA GLN A 19 6.07 14.82 -12.95
C GLN A 19 6.19 15.10 -11.45
N ASP A 20 5.76 16.30 -11.04
CA ASP A 20 5.85 16.74 -9.65
C ASP A 20 5.18 15.79 -8.67
N ARG A 21 3.95 15.36 -9.00
CA ARG A 21 3.20 14.45 -8.15
C ARG A 21 3.94 13.12 -7.94
N ILE A 22 4.45 12.53 -9.01
CA ILE A 22 5.19 11.25 -8.94
C ILE A 22 6.43 11.41 -8.08
N ARG A 23 7.18 12.50 -8.26
CA ARG A 23 8.39 12.78 -7.47
C ARG A 23 8.07 12.95 -5.99
N MET A 24 7.00 13.67 -5.65
CA MET A 24 6.58 13.87 -4.26
C MET A 24 6.14 12.54 -3.62
N GLU A 25 5.35 11.74 -4.34
CA GLU A 25 4.92 10.44 -3.87
C GLU A 25 6.10 9.47 -3.73
N SER A 26 7.03 9.50 -4.68
CA SER A 26 8.27 8.71 -4.62
C SER A 26 9.08 9.03 -3.37
N ASN A 27 9.31 10.33 -3.09
CA ASN A 27 10.05 10.75 -1.92
C ASN A 27 9.38 10.31 -0.61
N ALA A 28 8.06 10.42 -0.54
CA ALA A 28 7.30 9.96 0.61
C ALA A 28 7.43 8.45 0.81
N VAL A 29 7.27 7.67 -0.25
CA VAL A 29 7.40 6.21 -0.20
C VAL A 29 8.80 5.79 0.25
N LEU A 30 9.85 6.39 -0.31
CA LEU A 30 11.23 6.08 0.07
C LEU A 30 11.50 6.42 1.54
N THR A 31 10.96 7.52 2.05
CA THR A 31 11.05 7.88 3.46
C THR A 31 10.36 6.84 4.34
N ILE A 32 9.17 6.41 3.96
CA ILE A 32 8.42 5.39 4.68
C ILE A 32 9.19 4.06 4.70
N ILE A 33 9.69 3.63 3.54
CA ILE A 33 10.48 2.39 3.41
C ILE A 33 11.72 2.46 4.31
N GLU A 34 12.42 3.58 4.34
CA GLU A 34 13.61 3.75 5.19
C GLU A 34 13.26 3.62 6.67
N ASN A 35 12.14 4.18 7.11
CA ASN A 35 11.67 4.03 8.49
C ASN A 35 11.26 2.58 8.81
N CYS A 36 10.76 1.85 7.83
CA CYS A 36 10.48 0.42 7.99
C CYS A 36 11.80 -0.38 8.07
N ARG A 37 12.77 -0.06 7.23
CA ARG A 37 14.07 -0.72 7.21
C ARG A 37 14.83 -0.51 8.53
N SER A 38 14.75 0.66 9.11
CA SER A 38 15.41 1.00 10.38
C SER A 38 14.71 0.41 11.61
N GLY A 39 13.53 -0.22 11.42
CA GLY A 39 12.77 -0.83 12.52
C GLY A 39 11.82 0.12 13.23
N LYS A 40 11.70 1.37 12.79
CA LYS A 40 10.76 2.32 13.39
C LYS A 40 9.30 1.90 13.13
N TRP A 41 9.02 1.39 11.94
CA TRP A 41 7.71 0.89 11.53
C TRP A 41 7.84 -0.52 10.94
N ASP A 42 6.71 -1.23 10.86
CA ASP A 42 6.65 -2.57 10.28
C ASP A 42 5.98 -2.52 8.90
N LEU A 43 6.66 -3.03 7.89
CA LEU A 43 6.11 -3.17 6.55
C LEU A 43 5.39 -4.51 6.43
N ILE A 44 4.10 -4.46 6.08
CA ILE A 44 3.26 -5.64 5.89
C ILE A 44 3.23 -5.98 4.40
N GLY A 45 3.56 -7.22 4.08
CA GLY A 45 3.46 -7.75 2.73
C GLY A 45 2.31 -8.75 2.59
N SER A 46 2.04 -9.13 1.35
CA SER A 46 1.06 -10.17 1.03
C SER A 46 1.42 -10.87 -0.28
N ASN A 47 0.88 -12.07 -0.49
CA ASN A 47 1.07 -12.75 -1.77
C ASN A 47 0.33 -12.05 -2.92
N ILE A 48 -0.64 -11.18 -2.63
CA ILE A 48 -1.28 -10.33 -3.66
C ILE A 48 -0.30 -9.27 -4.15
N ILE A 49 0.47 -8.66 -3.26
CA ILE A 49 1.55 -7.74 -3.64
C ILE A 49 2.54 -8.47 -4.54
N ASP A 50 3.01 -9.64 -4.15
CA ASP A 50 3.94 -10.45 -4.94
C ASP A 50 3.39 -10.79 -6.32
N PHE A 51 2.11 -11.16 -6.38
CA PHE A 51 1.44 -11.48 -7.63
C PHE A 51 1.38 -10.27 -8.57
N GLU A 52 0.99 -9.11 -8.07
CA GLU A 52 0.93 -7.89 -8.89
C GLU A 52 2.33 -7.46 -9.35
N ILE A 53 3.34 -7.57 -8.49
CA ILE A 53 4.73 -7.28 -8.87
C ILE A 53 5.15 -8.22 -10.01
N SER A 54 4.77 -9.50 -9.95
CA SER A 54 5.09 -10.47 -11.01
C SER A 54 4.51 -10.10 -12.37
N LYS A 55 3.47 -9.27 -12.40
CA LYS A 55 2.80 -8.79 -13.62
C LYS A 55 3.41 -7.53 -14.21
N ILE A 56 4.38 -6.91 -13.56
CA ILE A 56 5.06 -5.72 -14.10
C ILE A 56 5.78 -6.10 -15.38
N PRO A 57 5.46 -5.46 -16.55
CA PRO A 57 6.03 -5.88 -17.84
C PRO A 57 7.53 -5.56 -17.98
N ASP A 58 7.97 -4.45 -17.39
CA ASP A 58 9.37 -4.03 -17.43
C ASP A 58 10.18 -4.84 -16.41
N GLU A 59 11.05 -5.73 -16.90
CA GLU A 59 11.84 -6.63 -16.04
C GLU A 59 12.79 -5.87 -15.11
N ASP A 60 13.37 -4.78 -15.55
CA ASP A 60 14.26 -3.96 -14.73
C ASP A 60 13.48 -3.30 -13.57
N LYS A 61 12.34 -2.72 -13.88
CA LYS A 61 11.44 -2.15 -12.87
C LYS A 61 10.96 -3.20 -11.88
N LYS A 62 10.54 -4.37 -12.38
CA LYS A 62 10.10 -5.49 -11.54
C LYS A 62 11.18 -5.91 -10.56
N GLU A 63 12.41 -6.06 -11.00
CA GLU A 63 13.54 -6.42 -10.16
C GLU A 63 13.78 -5.37 -9.06
N LYS A 64 13.76 -4.09 -9.43
CA LYS A 64 13.93 -2.98 -8.48
C LYS A 64 12.82 -2.93 -7.43
N VAL A 65 11.58 -3.15 -7.84
CA VAL A 65 10.44 -3.21 -6.91
C VAL A 65 10.58 -4.40 -5.96
N ASN A 66 11.00 -5.56 -6.46
CA ASN A 66 11.25 -6.73 -5.63
C ASN A 66 12.33 -6.48 -4.57
N ILE A 67 13.40 -5.78 -4.95
CA ILE A 67 14.44 -5.39 -4.00
C ILE A 67 13.87 -4.47 -2.92
N LEU A 68 13.08 -3.48 -3.34
CA LEU A 68 12.48 -2.51 -2.42
C LEU A 68 11.57 -3.20 -1.40
N VAL A 69 10.76 -4.17 -1.82
CA VAL A 69 9.79 -4.85 -0.96
C VAL A 69 10.43 -5.98 -0.12
N SER A 70 11.71 -6.30 -0.35
CA SER A 70 12.40 -7.38 0.36
C SER A 70 12.53 -7.13 1.87
N ILE A 71 12.35 -5.90 2.32
CA ILE A 71 12.41 -5.51 3.74
C ILE A 71 11.14 -5.80 4.53
N VAL A 72 10.13 -6.43 3.92
CA VAL A 72 8.86 -6.79 4.57
C VAL A 72 9.13 -7.52 5.89
N ASN A 73 8.49 -7.07 6.96
CA ASN A 73 8.60 -7.65 8.31
C ASN A 73 7.67 -8.84 8.50
N SER A 74 6.44 -8.73 7.98
CA SER A 74 5.41 -9.77 8.08
C SER A 74 4.66 -9.87 6.76
N LYS A 75 4.36 -11.09 6.35
CA LYS A 75 3.68 -11.34 5.08
C LYS A 75 2.47 -12.24 5.32
N ILE A 76 1.31 -11.82 4.79
CA ILE A 76 0.09 -12.61 4.85
C ILE A 76 -0.15 -13.31 3.51
N LYS A 77 -0.56 -14.57 3.58
CA LYS A 77 -1.07 -15.30 2.43
C LYS A 77 -2.59 -15.24 2.46
N VAL A 78 -3.21 -14.94 1.32
CA VAL A 78 -4.67 -14.91 1.18
C VAL A 78 -5.26 -16.24 1.64
N ASN A 79 -6.24 -16.17 2.54
CA ASN A 79 -6.96 -17.30 3.08
C ASN A 79 -8.48 -17.13 2.87
N ALA A 80 -9.27 -18.10 3.30
CA ALA A 80 -10.73 -18.09 3.12
C ALA A 80 -11.39 -16.85 3.75
N ALA A 81 -10.93 -16.41 4.93
CA ALA A 81 -11.46 -15.25 5.61
C ALA A 81 -11.19 -13.96 4.82
N ILE A 82 -9.98 -13.83 4.26
CA ILE A 82 -9.59 -12.68 3.42
C ILE A 82 -10.43 -12.67 2.14
N GLU A 83 -10.60 -13.82 1.48
CA GLU A 83 -11.42 -13.93 0.28
C GLU A 83 -12.86 -13.53 0.54
N LYS A 84 -13.44 -14.00 1.64
CA LYS A 84 -14.80 -13.63 2.03
C LYS A 84 -14.94 -12.13 2.25
N ARG A 85 -13.98 -11.52 2.97
CA ARG A 85 -13.98 -10.08 3.21
C ARG A 85 -13.82 -9.28 1.91
N SER A 86 -12.97 -9.75 0.98
CA SER A 86 -12.79 -9.09 -0.31
C SER A 86 -14.07 -9.05 -1.13
N ILE A 87 -14.87 -10.12 -1.08
CA ILE A 87 -16.18 -10.16 -1.76
C ILE A 87 -17.13 -9.12 -1.17
N GLU A 88 -17.15 -8.94 0.15
CA GLU A 88 -17.94 -7.89 0.81
C GLU A 88 -17.51 -6.49 0.32
N LEU A 89 -16.21 -6.26 0.22
CA LEU A 89 -15.66 -4.98 -0.24
C LEU A 89 -15.96 -4.71 -1.71
N GLU A 90 -15.93 -5.74 -2.57
CA GLU A 90 -16.32 -5.59 -3.97
C GLU A 90 -17.76 -5.08 -4.13
N LYS A 91 -18.65 -5.45 -3.21
CA LYS A 91 -20.03 -4.94 -3.19
C LYS A 91 -20.11 -3.44 -2.91
N LEU A 92 -19.06 -2.84 -2.37
CA LEU A 92 -18.92 -1.41 -2.15
C LEU A 92 -18.24 -0.70 -3.33
N ASN A 93 -18.08 -1.41 -4.46
CA ASN A 93 -17.48 -0.93 -5.70
C ASN A 93 -15.95 -0.76 -5.66
N PHE A 94 -15.26 -1.48 -4.78
CA PHE A 94 -13.81 -1.63 -4.89
C PHE A 94 -13.50 -2.65 -6.00
N TYR A 95 -12.42 -2.41 -6.74
CA TYR A 95 -11.92 -3.40 -7.72
C TYR A 95 -11.36 -4.62 -6.99
N SER A 96 -11.31 -5.76 -7.69
CA SER A 96 -10.95 -7.06 -7.07
C SER A 96 -9.63 -7.05 -6.33
N TYR A 97 -8.57 -6.50 -6.94
CA TYR A 97 -7.26 -6.44 -6.28
C TYR A 97 -7.23 -5.46 -5.13
N ASP A 98 -7.88 -4.31 -5.27
CA ASP A 98 -8.00 -3.32 -4.20
C ASP A 98 -8.73 -3.92 -3.00
N ALA A 99 -9.81 -4.64 -3.24
CA ALA A 99 -10.56 -5.36 -2.20
C ALA A 99 -9.69 -6.38 -1.48
N LEU A 100 -8.87 -7.14 -2.21
CA LEU A 100 -7.93 -8.09 -1.60
C LEU A 100 -6.84 -7.40 -0.78
N HIS A 101 -6.29 -6.29 -1.24
CA HIS A 101 -5.32 -5.51 -0.48
C HIS A 101 -5.92 -4.98 0.82
N ILE A 102 -7.13 -4.41 0.75
CA ILE A 102 -7.83 -3.91 1.93
C ILE A 102 -8.07 -5.06 2.92
N ALA A 103 -8.56 -6.20 2.44
CA ALA A 103 -8.83 -7.36 3.28
C ALA A 103 -7.55 -7.91 3.94
N CYS A 104 -6.44 -7.96 3.21
CA CYS A 104 -5.14 -8.34 3.76
C CYS A 104 -4.67 -7.36 4.84
N ALA A 105 -4.76 -6.07 4.57
CA ALA A 105 -4.36 -5.03 5.51
C ALA A 105 -5.20 -5.09 6.80
N GLU A 106 -6.51 -5.27 6.66
CA GLU A 106 -7.41 -5.43 7.82
C GLU A 106 -7.08 -6.67 8.64
N HIS A 107 -6.84 -7.79 7.96
CA HIS A 107 -6.53 -9.07 8.62
C HIS A 107 -5.24 -9.00 9.45
N MET A 108 -4.27 -8.24 8.98
CA MET A 108 -3.00 -8.02 9.67
C MET A 108 -3.04 -6.91 10.71
N ASN A 109 -4.21 -6.32 10.94
CA ASN A 109 -4.38 -5.17 11.84
C ASN A 109 -3.43 -4.01 11.49
N SER A 110 -3.31 -3.73 10.20
CA SER A 110 -2.48 -2.62 9.71
C SER A 110 -3.05 -1.29 10.19
N ASP A 111 -2.18 -0.37 10.57
CA ASP A 111 -2.58 0.97 11.01
C ASP A 111 -2.96 1.85 9.82
N ILE A 112 -2.36 1.58 8.65
CA ILE A 112 -2.58 2.37 7.44
C ILE A 112 -2.35 1.51 6.20
N LEU A 113 -3.20 1.70 5.19
CA LEU A 113 -2.95 1.26 3.82
C LEU A 113 -2.70 2.50 2.97
N LEU A 114 -1.56 2.57 2.32
CA LEU A 114 -1.17 3.72 1.49
C LEU A 114 -1.29 3.39 0.02
N THR A 115 -1.88 4.30 -0.74
CA THR A 115 -2.08 4.15 -2.18
C THR A 115 -1.95 5.50 -2.89
N THR A 116 -1.52 5.47 -4.15
CA THR A 116 -1.52 6.63 -5.03
C THR A 116 -2.70 6.62 -6.00
N ASP A 117 -3.56 5.60 -5.93
CA ASP A 117 -4.70 5.42 -6.80
C ASP A 117 -5.88 6.30 -6.34
N ASP A 118 -6.21 7.30 -7.13
CA ASP A 118 -7.28 8.26 -6.82
C ASP A 118 -8.66 7.60 -6.73
N TYR A 119 -8.92 6.58 -7.55
CA TYR A 119 -10.19 5.84 -7.49
C TYR A 119 -10.33 5.13 -6.13
N LEU A 120 -9.30 4.42 -5.71
CA LEU A 120 -9.29 3.73 -4.42
C LEU A 120 -9.44 4.71 -3.26
N LEU A 121 -8.73 5.83 -3.30
CA LEU A 121 -8.83 6.87 -2.27
C LEU A 121 -10.25 7.43 -2.17
N LYS A 122 -10.88 7.70 -3.32
CA LYS A 122 -12.25 8.21 -3.36
C LYS A 122 -13.25 7.19 -2.80
N LYS A 123 -13.14 5.93 -3.21
CA LYS A 123 -14.02 4.85 -2.72
C LYS A 123 -13.85 4.62 -1.23
N ALA A 124 -12.63 4.70 -0.72
CA ALA A 124 -12.35 4.58 0.70
C ALA A 124 -13.04 5.68 1.51
N LYS A 125 -13.00 6.93 1.04
CA LYS A 125 -13.68 8.06 1.69
C LYS A 125 -15.20 7.90 1.67
N GLN A 126 -15.77 7.38 0.59
CA GLN A 126 -17.21 7.14 0.48
C GLN A 126 -17.69 6.01 1.40
N ASN A 127 -16.81 5.11 1.83
CA ASN A 127 -17.11 3.93 2.62
C ASN A 127 -16.32 3.87 3.92
N ILE A 128 -16.01 5.03 4.50
CA ILE A 128 -15.11 5.15 5.66
C ILE A 128 -15.58 4.34 6.86
N SER A 129 -16.89 4.21 7.06
CA SER A 129 -17.45 3.44 8.16
C SER A 129 -17.43 1.92 7.94
N ALA A 130 -17.36 1.49 6.68
CA ALA A 130 -17.37 0.07 6.30
C ALA A 130 -15.96 -0.53 6.21
N VAL A 131 -14.94 0.30 5.94
CA VAL A 131 -13.55 -0.12 5.82
C VAL A 131 -12.86 0.02 7.17
N LYS A 132 -12.23 -1.05 7.63
CA LYS A 132 -11.65 -1.12 8.98
C LYS A 132 -10.22 -0.58 9.06
N VAL A 133 -9.53 -0.46 7.94
CA VAL A 133 -8.19 0.13 7.88
C VAL A 133 -8.26 1.53 7.31
N LYS A 134 -7.47 2.45 7.86
CA LYS A 134 -7.34 3.80 7.29
C LYS A 134 -6.61 3.69 5.94
N ILE A 135 -7.12 4.40 4.93
CA ILE A 135 -6.53 4.42 3.58
C ILE A 135 -6.21 5.88 3.23
N GLU A 136 -4.97 6.15 2.82
CA GLU A 136 -4.53 7.51 2.50
C GLU A 136 -3.42 7.51 1.44
N ASN A 137 -3.19 8.68 0.85
CA ASN A 137 -2.04 8.94 -0.02
C ASN A 137 -0.77 9.02 0.84
N PRO A 138 0.36 8.47 0.38
CA PRO A 138 1.59 8.46 1.18
C PRO A 138 2.13 9.84 1.54
N VAL A 139 1.97 10.83 0.66
CA VAL A 139 2.42 12.21 0.94
C VAL A 139 1.60 12.81 2.08
N ILE A 140 0.29 12.70 1.98
CA ILE A 140 -0.63 13.28 2.97
C ILE A 140 -0.43 12.61 4.33
N TRP A 141 -0.36 11.30 4.36
CA TRP A 141 -0.16 10.54 5.60
C TRP A 141 1.18 10.88 6.26
N LEU A 142 2.26 10.88 5.48
CA LEU A 142 3.60 11.16 6.00
C LEU A 142 3.69 12.57 6.60
N MET A 143 3.09 13.56 5.93
CA MET A 143 3.06 14.93 6.44
C MET A 143 2.31 15.03 7.77
N GLU A 144 1.19 14.31 7.92
CA GLU A 144 0.47 14.26 9.21
C GLU A 144 1.34 13.65 10.31
N ILE A 145 2.05 12.56 10.02
CA ILE A 145 2.93 11.90 10.99
C ILE A 145 4.07 12.83 11.42
N ILE A 146 4.74 13.46 10.47
CA ILE A 146 5.84 14.40 10.74
C ILE A 146 5.33 15.60 11.57
N LYS A 147 4.20 16.16 11.22
CA LYS A 147 3.59 17.27 11.92
C LYS A 147 3.31 16.95 13.39
N ASN A 148 2.88 15.73 13.67
CA ASN A 148 2.58 15.30 15.04
C ASN A 148 3.83 14.99 15.87
N GLU A 149 5.00 14.85 15.24
CA GLU A 149 6.28 14.64 15.92
C GLU A 149 6.94 15.94 16.41
N TYR A 150 6.45 17.10 15.94
CA TYR A 150 7.02 18.41 16.26
C TYR A 150 6.12 19.28 17.13
#